data_9d5a85356c0ae3b6ce5257e2b548d907
#
_entry.id   9d5a85356c0ae3b6ce5257e2b548d907
#
_cell.length_a   1.000
_cell.length_b   1.000
_cell.length_c   1.000
_cell.angle_alpha   90.00
_cell.angle_beta   90.00
_cell.angle_gamma   90.00
#
_symmetry.space_group_name_H-M   'P 1'
#
loop_
_entity.id
_entity.type
_entity.pdbx_description
1 polymer ?
#
loop_
_entity_poly.entity_id
_entity_poly.type
_entity_poly.pdbx_seq_one_letter_code
_entity_poly.pdbx_strand_id
1 'polypeptide(L)'
;MVVNIESGPLESFLMKHVIFDCDGTLIDTSARQYQLFAGIKELIQELSPHCLLYVWTARGRSSTLRILEELGVSTYFDGVSAWEDSLPKPHVEGLQNLVGLFPRDSVCVIGDSPNDIIGAKNFGVLAIGALWNKEAQRDFLEDSGADFIVSHPSECSKLIEQNLKAE
;
A
#
# COMPACT_ATOMS: atom_id res chain seq x y z
N MET A 1 6.36 -13.92 11.38
CA MET A 1 6.37 -12.64 12.13
C MET A 1 5.00 -12.47 12.76
N VAL A 2 4.91 -12.46 14.06
CA VAL A 2 3.64 -12.27 14.78
C VAL A 2 3.24 -10.82 14.57
N VAL A 3 2.10 -10.61 13.91
CA VAL A 3 1.45 -9.30 13.89
C VAL A 3 1.09 -8.97 15.35
N ASN A 4 1.70 -7.95 15.92
CA ASN A 4 1.26 -7.41 17.21
C ASN A 4 -0.09 -6.72 16.97
N ILE A 5 -1.16 -7.49 17.04
CA ILE A 5 -2.52 -6.95 17.07
C ILE A 5 -2.79 -6.67 18.56
N GLU A 6 -2.47 -5.46 19.02
CA GLU A 6 -2.98 -4.95 20.29
C GLU A 6 -4.47 -4.61 20.22
N SER A 7 -5.04 -4.46 19.04
CA SER A 7 -6.48 -4.48 18.78
C SER A 7 -6.96 -5.93 18.69
N GLY A 8 -7.97 -6.31 19.44
CA GLY A 8 -8.54 -7.65 19.39
C GLY A 8 -9.01 -8.03 17.97
N PRO A 9 -9.11 -9.33 17.63
CA PRO A 9 -9.44 -9.79 16.28
C PRO A 9 -10.74 -9.22 15.71
N LEU A 10 -11.67 -8.78 16.54
CA LEU A 10 -12.92 -8.13 16.11
C LEU A 10 -12.71 -6.67 15.68
N GLU A 11 -11.80 -5.92 16.31
CA GLU A 11 -11.55 -4.52 15.95
C GLU A 11 -10.89 -4.38 14.59
N SER A 12 -10.02 -5.31 14.20
CA SER A 12 -9.37 -5.29 12.90
C SER A 12 -10.35 -5.51 11.72
N PHE A 13 -11.46 -6.25 11.93
CA PHE A 13 -12.52 -6.40 10.93
C PHE A 13 -13.34 -5.13 10.72
N LEU A 14 -13.31 -4.20 11.68
CA LEU A 14 -14.01 -2.93 11.61
C LEU A 14 -13.15 -1.80 11.00
N MET A 15 -11.90 -2.08 10.67
CA MET A 15 -10.97 -1.10 10.13
C MET A 15 -10.84 -1.20 8.61
N LYS A 16 -10.43 -0.09 8.00
CA LYS A 16 -9.99 -0.05 6.60
C LYS A 16 -8.55 -0.53 6.50
N HIS A 17 -8.22 -1.14 5.38
CA HIS A 17 -6.90 -1.70 5.12
C HIS A 17 -6.28 -1.03 3.90
N VAL A 18 -5.12 -0.41 4.08
CA VAL A 18 -4.42 0.31 3.01
C VAL A 18 -3.07 -0.34 2.77
N ILE A 19 -2.88 -0.82 1.56
CA ILE A 19 -1.66 -1.50 1.14
C ILE A 19 -0.90 -0.59 0.18
N PHE A 20 0.35 -0.29 0.52
CA PHE A 20 1.24 0.51 -0.31
C PHE A 20 2.26 -0.36 -1.03
N ASP A 21 2.51 -0.08 -2.30
CA ASP A 21 3.79 -0.42 -2.89
C ASP A 21 4.91 0.39 -2.25
N CYS A 22 6.16 -0.10 -2.35
CA CYS A 22 7.31 0.54 -1.70
C CYS A 22 8.04 1.49 -2.66
N ASP A 23 8.79 0.93 -3.62
CA ASP A 23 9.63 1.70 -4.54
C ASP A 23 8.79 2.43 -5.58
N GLY A 24 8.87 3.74 -5.63
CA GLY A 24 8.07 4.57 -6.53
C GLY A 24 6.73 5.02 -5.97
N THR A 25 6.32 4.49 -4.81
CA THR A 25 5.08 4.88 -4.12
C THR A 25 5.36 5.51 -2.76
N LEU A 26 5.99 4.78 -1.85
CA LEU A 26 6.45 5.31 -0.56
C LEU A 26 7.81 6.01 -0.70
N ILE A 27 8.73 5.37 -1.42
CA ILE A 27 10.15 5.71 -1.47
C ILE A 27 10.54 6.20 -2.85
N ASP A 28 11.14 7.39 -2.88
CA ASP A 28 11.82 7.92 -4.05
C ASP A 28 13.21 7.28 -4.17
N THR A 29 13.33 6.31 -5.08
CA THR A 29 14.58 5.61 -5.36
C THR A 29 15.43 6.32 -6.41
N SER A 30 14.94 7.38 -7.03
CA SER A 30 15.70 8.22 -7.96
C SER A 30 16.62 9.19 -7.26
N ALA A 31 16.36 9.49 -5.99
CA ALA A 31 17.21 10.35 -5.18
C ALA A 31 18.55 9.65 -4.85
N ARG A 32 19.60 10.44 -4.72
CA ARG A 32 20.96 9.93 -4.36
C ARG A 32 20.93 9.18 -3.02
N GLN A 33 20.11 9.63 -2.09
CA GLN A 33 19.76 8.97 -0.86
C GLN A 33 18.26 8.67 -0.89
N TYR A 34 17.85 7.46 -0.55
CA TYR A 34 16.44 7.12 -0.50
C TYR A 34 15.70 7.98 0.51
N GLN A 35 14.56 8.49 0.10
CA GLN A 35 13.70 9.34 0.92
C GLN A 35 12.22 9.02 0.63
N LEU A 36 11.35 9.39 1.55
CA LEU A 36 9.91 9.34 1.29
C LEU A 36 9.55 10.39 0.23
N PHE A 37 8.59 10.06 -0.62
CA PHE A 37 7.98 11.10 -1.46
C PHE A 37 7.30 12.16 -0.59
N ALA A 38 7.29 13.39 -1.09
CA ALA A 38 6.62 14.50 -0.42
C ALA A 38 5.14 14.18 -0.15
N GLY A 39 4.69 14.36 1.07
CA GLY A 39 3.32 14.09 1.50
C GLY A 39 3.06 12.65 1.97
N ILE A 40 3.99 11.72 1.80
CA ILE A 40 3.81 10.31 2.24
C ILE A 40 3.81 10.20 3.76
N LYS A 41 4.71 10.88 4.45
CA LYS A 41 4.76 10.84 5.92
C LYS A 41 3.46 11.37 6.53
N GLU A 42 2.98 12.47 6.00
CA GLU A 42 1.71 13.08 6.41
C GLU A 42 0.54 12.15 6.15
N LEU A 43 0.48 11.50 4.97
CA LEU A 43 -0.56 10.54 4.63
C LEU A 43 -0.56 9.34 5.60
N ILE A 44 0.61 8.75 5.87
CA ILE A 44 0.74 7.63 6.80
C ILE A 44 0.26 8.02 8.20
N GLN A 45 0.64 9.20 8.69
CA GLN A 45 0.24 9.72 10.00
C GLN A 45 -1.26 10.00 10.07
N GLU A 46 -1.87 10.47 8.98
CA GLU A 46 -3.31 10.71 8.89
C GLU A 46 -4.12 9.41 8.87
N LEU A 47 -3.65 8.40 8.14
CA LEU A 47 -4.36 7.13 7.99
C LEU A 47 -4.21 6.20 9.21
N SER A 48 -3.04 6.15 9.84
CA SER A 48 -2.70 5.15 10.86
C SER A 48 -3.65 5.10 12.08
N PRO A 49 -4.31 6.18 12.53
CA PRO A 49 -5.30 6.09 13.59
C PRO A 49 -6.60 5.39 13.21
N HIS A 50 -6.89 5.24 11.92
CA HIS A 50 -8.18 4.78 11.39
C HIS A 50 -8.08 3.61 10.41
N CYS A 51 -6.86 3.25 10.02
CA CYS A 51 -6.57 2.21 9.06
C CYS A 51 -5.43 1.33 9.54
N LEU A 52 -5.45 0.06 9.17
CA LEU A 52 -4.29 -0.82 9.21
C LEU A 52 -3.49 -0.63 7.92
N LEU A 53 -2.20 -0.42 8.03
CA LEU A 53 -1.32 -0.10 6.92
C LEU A 53 -0.36 -1.25 6.63
N TYR A 54 -0.15 -1.54 5.35
CA TYR A 54 0.70 -2.64 4.89
C TYR A 54 1.60 -2.20 3.76
N VAL A 55 2.68 -2.95 3.58
CA VAL A 55 3.57 -2.83 2.40
C VAL A 55 3.52 -4.12 1.60
N TRP A 56 3.30 -4.02 0.29
CA TRP A 56 3.40 -5.10 -0.67
C TRP A 56 4.42 -4.72 -1.75
N THR A 57 5.55 -5.41 -1.80
CA THR A 57 6.70 -4.95 -2.57
C THR A 57 7.45 -6.08 -3.28
N ALA A 58 8.03 -5.75 -4.44
CA ALA A 58 9.00 -6.60 -5.12
C ALA A 58 10.45 -6.48 -4.56
N ARG A 59 10.65 -5.61 -3.57
CA ARG A 59 11.92 -5.48 -2.85
C ARG A 59 12.08 -6.60 -1.83
N GLY A 60 13.31 -7.03 -1.59
CA GLY A 60 13.62 -8.05 -0.56
C GLY A 60 13.25 -7.57 0.85
N ARG A 61 12.84 -8.51 1.70
CA ARG A 61 12.33 -8.26 3.06
C ARG A 61 13.30 -7.47 3.94
N SER A 62 14.55 -7.94 4.04
CA SER A 62 15.56 -7.27 4.89
C SER A 62 15.81 -5.84 4.47
N SER A 63 15.88 -5.58 3.15
CA SER A 63 16.05 -4.24 2.61
C SER A 63 14.84 -3.36 2.86
N THR A 64 13.62 -3.92 2.72
CA THR A 64 12.37 -3.19 2.98
C THR A 64 12.26 -2.76 4.43
N LEU A 65 12.45 -3.70 5.36
CA LEU A 65 12.35 -3.40 6.81
C LEU A 65 13.38 -2.37 7.25
N ARG A 66 14.63 -2.51 6.79
CA ARG A 66 15.70 -1.55 7.11
C ARG A 66 15.37 -0.15 6.61
N ILE A 67 14.95 0.01 5.36
CA ILE A 67 14.69 1.33 4.79
C ILE A 67 13.49 2.02 5.46
N LEU A 68 12.43 1.28 5.80
CA LEU A 68 11.29 1.82 6.53
C LEU A 68 11.69 2.29 7.94
N GLU A 69 12.61 1.57 8.59
CA GLU A 69 13.17 1.95 9.89
C GLU A 69 14.04 3.21 9.78
N GLU A 70 14.96 3.24 8.83
CA GLU A 70 15.85 4.40 8.57
C GLU A 70 15.05 5.67 8.24
N LEU A 71 13.92 5.54 7.55
CA LEU A 71 13.03 6.65 7.22
C LEU A 71 12.02 6.99 8.33
N GLY A 72 12.04 6.25 9.45
CA GLY A 72 11.23 6.53 10.63
C GLY A 72 9.74 6.24 10.47
N VAL A 73 9.36 5.32 9.58
CA VAL A 73 7.96 4.98 9.32
C VAL A 73 7.60 3.51 9.57
N SER A 74 8.56 2.69 9.98
CA SER A 74 8.36 1.24 10.16
C SER A 74 7.25 0.90 11.15
N THR A 75 7.08 1.68 12.21
CA THR A 75 6.09 1.44 13.28
C THR A 75 4.65 1.67 12.85
N TYR A 76 4.42 2.34 11.72
CA TYR A 76 3.07 2.57 11.19
C TYR A 76 2.51 1.38 10.41
N PHE A 77 3.36 0.43 10.01
CA PHE A 77 2.95 -0.69 9.17
C PHE A 77 2.69 -1.95 10.00
N ASP A 78 1.51 -2.52 9.79
CA ASP A 78 1.02 -3.73 10.48
C ASP A 78 1.49 -5.02 9.81
N GLY A 79 1.95 -4.94 8.58
CA GLY A 79 2.51 -6.10 7.87
C GLY A 79 3.25 -5.73 6.58
N VAL A 80 4.14 -6.61 6.17
CA VAL A 80 4.93 -6.49 4.94
C VAL A 80 4.89 -7.83 4.20
N SER A 81 4.55 -7.79 2.91
CA SER A 81 4.79 -8.87 1.96
C SER A 81 5.87 -8.44 0.98
N ALA A 82 7.04 -9.04 1.10
CA ALA A 82 8.22 -8.75 0.30
C ALA A 82 8.44 -9.83 -0.78
N TRP A 83 9.49 -9.66 -1.59
CA TRP A 83 9.81 -10.55 -2.69
C TRP A 83 9.85 -12.04 -2.30
N GLU A 84 10.39 -12.37 -1.14
CA GLU A 84 10.59 -13.76 -0.69
C GLU A 84 9.32 -14.39 -0.10
N ASP A 85 8.27 -13.60 0.15
CA ASP A 85 7.13 -14.05 0.94
C ASP A 85 5.99 -14.63 0.09
N SER A 86 6.00 -14.35 -1.22
CA SER A 86 4.92 -14.73 -2.12
C SER A 86 5.37 -14.77 -3.57
N LEU A 87 4.53 -15.28 -4.44
CA LEU A 87 4.73 -15.16 -5.89
C LEU A 87 4.78 -13.66 -6.29
N PRO A 88 5.59 -13.32 -7.31
CA PRO A 88 5.79 -11.92 -7.68
C PRO A 88 4.50 -11.27 -8.21
N LYS A 89 4.40 -9.94 -8.01
CA LYS A 89 3.34 -9.12 -8.60
C LYS A 89 3.26 -9.35 -10.13
N PRO A 90 2.09 -9.42 -10.73
CA PRO A 90 0.77 -9.10 -10.17
C PRO A 90 0.04 -10.28 -9.51
N HIS A 91 0.72 -11.37 -9.13
CA HIS A 91 0.09 -12.49 -8.44
C HIS A 91 -0.46 -12.05 -7.08
N VAL A 92 -1.67 -12.51 -6.74
CA VAL A 92 -2.42 -12.02 -5.57
C VAL A 92 -1.99 -12.62 -4.23
N GLU A 93 -1.07 -13.57 -4.22
CA GLU A 93 -0.66 -14.30 -3.00
C GLU A 93 -0.16 -13.35 -1.90
N GLY A 94 0.61 -12.32 -2.26
CA GLY A 94 1.06 -11.32 -1.30
C GLY A 94 -0.08 -10.55 -0.64
N LEU A 95 -1.10 -10.19 -1.41
CA LEU A 95 -2.32 -9.55 -0.89
C LEU A 95 -3.14 -10.53 -0.03
N GLN A 96 -3.24 -11.79 -0.49
CA GLN A 96 -3.92 -12.84 0.27
C GLN A 96 -3.27 -13.06 1.64
N ASN A 97 -1.95 -13.05 1.71
CA ASN A 97 -1.20 -13.22 2.97
C ASN A 97 -1.39 -12.02 3.92
N LEU A 98 -1.50 -10.80 3.39
CA LEU A 98 -1.68 -9.60 4.21
C LEU A 98 -3.12 -9.43 4.69
N VAL A 99 -4.09 -9.55 3.78
CA VAL A 99 -5.47 -9.11 4.02
C VAL A 99 -6.54 -10.12 3.56
N GLY A 100 -6.16 -11.36 3.30
CA GLY A 100 -7.07 -12.37 2.72
C GLY A 100 -8.31 -12.69 3.54
N LEU A 101 -8.29 -12.41 4.84
CA LEU A 101 -9.40 -12.64 5.77
C LEU A 101 -10.41 -11.48 5.84
N PHE A 102 -10.05 -10.30 5.30
CA PHE A 102 -10.89 -9.10 5.42
C PHE A 102 -11.82 -8.93 4.21
N PRO A 103 -12.96 -8.22 4.38
CA PRO A 103 -13.85 -7.89 3.28
C PRO A 103 -13.12 -7.09 2.19
N ARG A 104 -13.36 -7.42 0.93
CA ARG A 104 -12.69 -6.76 -0.20
C ARG A 104 -13.01 -5.26 -0.30
N ASP A 105 -14.21 -4.87 0.08
CA ASP A 105 -14.65 -3.47 0.09
C ASP A 105 -14.08 -2.63 1.25
N SER A 106 -13.35 -3.25 2.18
CA SER A 106 -12.57 -2.56 3.22
C SER A 106 -11.08 -2.37 2.86
N VAL A 107 -10.65 -2.83 1.68
CA VAL A 107 -9.23 -2.89 1.29
C VAL A 107 -8.95 -2.06 0.05
N CYS A 108 -7.84 -1.32 0.04
CA CYS A 108 -7.29 -0.71 -1.17
C CYS A 108 -5.79 -0.95 -1.31
N VAL A 109 -5.32 -0.89 -2.57
CA VAL A 109 -3.90 -0.88 -2.93
C VAL A 109 -3.55 0.45 -3.57
N ILE A 110 -2.43 1.04 -3.17
CA ILE A 110 -1.85 2.25 -3.74
C ILE A 110 -0.50 1.87 -4.36
N GLY A 111 -0.34 2.08 -5.65
CA GLY A 111 0.89 1.76 -6.35
C GLY A 111 1.09 2.56 -7.62
N ASP A 112 2.33 2.62 -8.12
CA ASP A 112 2.74 3.43 -9.26
C ASP A 112 2.97 2.61 -10.55
N SER A 113 2.84 1.29 -10.48
CA SER A 113 3.10 0.39 -11.60
C SER A 113 1.86 -0.41 -12.04
N PRO A 114 1.81 -0.86 -13.31
CA PRO A 114 0.77 -1.76 -13.80
C PRO A 114 0.58 -3.00 -12.94
N ASN A 115 1.67 -3.60 -12.44
CA ASN A 115 1.60 -4.82 -11.63
C ASN A 115 0.90 -4.61 -10.29
N ASP A 116 1.00 -3.43 -9.68
CA ASP A 116 0.26 -3.08 -8.48
C ASP A 116 -1.24 -3.04 -8.75
N ILE A 117 -1.62 -2.37 -9.83
CA ILE A 117 -3.02 -2.18 -10.21
C ILE A 117 -3.65 -3.49 -10.67
N ILE A 118 -2.99 -4.23 -11.56
CA ILE A 118 -3.49 -5.54 -12.04
C ILE A 118 -3.68 -6.50 -10.86
N GLY A 119 -2.71 -6.56 -9.94
CA GLY A 119 -2.80 -7.42 -8.77
C GLY A 119 -3.97 -7.02 -7.86
N ALA A 120 -4.16 -5.72 -7.60
CA ALA A 120 -5.30 -5.21 -6.84
C ALA A 120 -6.65 -5.59 -7.50
N LYS A 121 -6.78 -5.39 -8.81
CA LYS A 121 -7.99 -5.72 -9.56
C LYS A 121 -8.26 -7.22 -9.58
N ASN A 122 -7.24 -8.05 -9.76
CA ASN A 122 -7.36 -9.51 -9.70
C ASN A 122 -7.77 -10.00 -8.30
N PHE A 123 -7.34 -9.29 -7.27
CA PHE A 123 -7.73 -9.59 -5.88
C PHE A 123 -9.14 -9.06 -5.55
N GLY A 124 -9.69 -8.16 -6.36
CA GLY A 124 -11.04 -7.62 -6.21
C GLY A 124 -11.14 -6.46 -5.21
N VAL A 125 -10.08 -5.66 -5.06
CA VAL A 125 -10.01 -4.51 -4.15
C VAL A 125 -9.87 -3.20 -4.91
N LEU A 126 -10.08 -2.08 -4.20
CA LEU A 126 -9.90 -0.75 -4.75
C LEU A 126 -8.43 -0.53 -5.15
N ALA A 127 -8.20 -0.04 -6.36
CA ALA A 127 -6.88 0.25 -6.89
C ALA A 127 -6.69 1.75 -7.14
N ILE A 128 -5.72 2.36 -6.45
CA ILE A 128 -5.35 3.77 -6.60
C ILE A 128 -3.96 3.85 -7.26
N GLY A 129 -3.91 4.42 -8.44
CA GLY A 129 -2.68 4.68 -9.17
C GLY A 129 -2.00 5.96 -8.69
N ALA A 130 -0.72 5.86 -8.33
CA ALA A 130 0.10 6.95 -7.83
C ALA A 130 0.94 7.57 -8.93
N LEU A 131 0.74 8.86 -9.24
CA LEU A 131 1.48 9.61 -10.27
C LEU A 131 2.50 10.61 -9.69
N TRP A 132 2.81 10.58 -8.43
CA TRP A 132 3.86 11.46 -7.86
C TRP A 132 5.28 10.97 -8.16
N ASN A 133 5.45 9.72 -8.56
CA ASN A 133 6.69 9.23 -9.13
C ASN A 133 6.78 9.64 -10.61
N LYS A 134 7.89 10.27 -11.00
CA LYS A 134 8.11 10.73 -12.39
C LYS A 134 8.18 9.60 -13.42
N GLU A 135 8.51 8.39 -12.98
CA GLU A 135 8.56 7.20 -13.83
C GLU A 135 7.17 6.58 -14.06
N ALA A 136 6.18 6.91 -13.22
CA ALA A 136 4.82 6.42 -13.37
C ALA A 136 4.14 7.06 -14.60
N GLN A 137 3.41 6.26 -15.36
CA GLN A 137 2.73 6.69 -16.57
C GLN A 137 1.21 6.49 -16.42
N ARG A 138 0.46 7.58 -16.59
CA ARG A 138 -1.00 7.58 -16.45
C ARG A 138 -1.66 6.52 -17.32
N ASP A 139 -1.32 6.48 -18.60
CA ASP A 139 -1.94 5.57 -19.56
C ASP A 139 -1.79 4.09 -19.15
N PHE A 140 -0.62 3.72 -18.63
CA PHE A 140 -0.41 2.36 -18.13
C PHE A 140 -1.22 2.02 -16.90
N LEU A 141 -1.43 2.99 -16.01
CA LEU A 141 -2.28 2.79 -14.83
C LEU A 141 -3.77 2.71 -15.22
N GLU A 142 -4.21 3.54 -16.16
CA GLU A 142 -5.57 3.49 -16.71
C GLU A 142 -5.84 2.16 -17.42
N ASP A 143 -4.95 1.73 -18.30
CA ASP A 143 -5.05 0.47 -19.04
C ASP A 143 -5.04 -0.75 -18.11
N SER A 144 -4.38 -0.64 -16.95
CA SER A 144 -4.35 -1.68 -15.93
C SER A 144 -5.61 -1.75 -15.07
N GLY A 145 -6.52 -0.78 -15.21
CA GLY A 145 -7.81 -0.74 -14.54
C GLY A 145 -7.84 -0.04 -13.19
N ALA A 146 -6.94 0.95 -12.97
CA ALA A 146 -6.99 1.78 -11.76
C ALA A 146 -8.37 2.42 -11.59
N ASP A 147 -8.94 2.33 -10.39
CA ASP A 147 -10.23 2.96 -10.07
C ASP A 147 -10.08 4.48 -9.93
N PHE A 148 -8.95 4.91 -9.40
CA PHE A 148 -8.55 6.31 -9.28
C PHE A 148 -7.07 6.46 -9.59
N ILE A 149 -6.71 7.63 -10.12
CA ILE A 149 -5.31 8.02 -10.35
C ILE A 149 -5.11 9.39 -9.73
N VAL A 150 -4.12 9.51 -8.85
CA VAL A 150 -3.86 10.71 -8.06
C VAL A 150 -2.43 11.20 -8.28
N SER A 151 -2.25 12.51 -8.27
CA SER A 151 -0.95 13.14 -8.52
C SER A 151 -0.20 13.51 -7.24
N HIS A 152 -0.87 13.49 -6.09
CA HIS A 152 -0.27 13.80 -4.80
C HIS A 152 -0.82 12.88 -3.70
N PRO A 153 0.01 12.45 -2.73
CA PRO A 153 -0.43 11.59 -1.63
C PRO A 153 -1.62 12.12 -0.84
N SER A 154 -1.73 13.44 -0.66
CA SER A 154 -2.84 14.07 0.08
C SER A 154 -4.23 13.82 -0.51
N GLU A 155 -4.32 13.39 -1.75
CA GLU A 155 -5.60 13.04 -2.39
C GLU A 155 -6.13 11.67 -1.94
N CYS A 156 -5.27 10.81 -1.39
CA CYS A 156 -5.63 9.43 -1.05
C CYS A 156 -6.61 9.33 0.13
N SER A 157 -6.44 10.13 1.19
CA SER A 157 -7.25 10.03 2.41
C SER A 157 -8.74 10.16 2.13
N LYS A 158 -9.12 11.15 1.34
CA LYS A 158 -10.51 11.39 0.96
C LYS A 158 -11.09 10.24 0.14
N LEU A 159 -10.31 9.70 -0.80
CA LEU A 159 -10.74 8.56 -1.61
C LEU A 159 -10.95 7.32 -0.75
N ILE A 160 -10.04 7.06 0.19
CA ILE A 160 -10.14 5.94 1.13
C ILE A 160 -11.37 6.10 2.02
N GLU A 161 -11.61 7.30 2.55
CA GLU A 161 -12.77 7.58 3.38
C GLU A 161 -14.09 7.34 2.64
N GLN A 162 -14.18 7.79 1.40
CA GLN A 162 -15.41 7.75 0.60
C GLN A 162 -15.70 6.38 -0.02
N ASN A 163 -14.69 5.55 -0.29
CA ASN A 163 -14.83 4.33 -1.09
C ASN A 163 -14.61 3.04 -0.31
N LEU A 164 -13.93 3.07 0.83
CA LEU A 164 -13.77 1.89 1.66
C LEU A 164 -14.82 1.85 2.77
N LYS A 165 -15.32 0.64 3.03
CA LYS A 165 -16.22 0.38 4.14
C LYS A 165 -15.41 -0.06 5.36
N ALA A 166 -15.82 0.43 6.53
CA ALA A 166 -15.52 -0.11 7.85
C ALA A 166 -16.86 -0.39 8.51
N GLU A 167 -17.09 -1.61 8.94
CA GLU A 167 -18.32 -1.98 9.65
C GLU A 167 -18.21 -1.71 11.15
#